data_a9416ff558e50cc514f11a302cca6155
#
_entry.id   a9416ff558e50cc514f11a302cca6155
#
_cell.length_a   1.000
_cell.length_b   1.000
_cell.length_c   1.000
_cell.angle_alpha   90.00
_cell.angle_beta   90.00
_cell.angle_gamma   90.00
#
_symmetry.space_group_name_H-M   'P 1'
#
loop_
_entity.id
_entity.type
_entity.pdbx_description
1 polymer ?
#
loop_
_entity_poly.entity_id
_entity_poly.type
_entity_poly.pdbx_seq_one_letter_code
_entity_poly.pdbx_strand_id
1 'polypeptide(L)'
;MIGTIFDIKEMAVHDGPGIRTTVFFKGCPLRCRWCHNPEGLSYEPQLMYKDARCIDCKNCQRKCDHDECQPFGRCIHACPENCFEISGRKVESADLAKELKESAYILGHSFGGFTFSGGEPLAQPQFLLELIEELKDYHLCIETSGYCNSEIFKEVLRQLHFVIMDIKLADSKAHKEYTGLENALIMENFEILKNSGKPYVIRTPLISNITDTPENLAAIEKIVNGSRWEKLPYNPAAGAKYKMLGMEFNL
;
A
#
# COMPACT_ATOMS: atom_id res chain seq x y z
N MET A 1 12.28 11.54 -10.41
CA MET A 1 12.72 10.33 -9.66
C MET A 1 11.95 9.10 -10.12
N ILE A 2 12.61 7.96 -10.22
CA ILE A 2 11.93 6.68 -10.53
C ILE A 2 11.43 6.03 -9.25
N GLY A 3 10.16 5.65 -9.23
CA GLY A 3 9.55 4.83 -8.19
C GLY A 3 8.92 3.57 -8.75
N THR A 4 8.48 2.68 -7.88
CA THR A 4 7.78 1.44 -8.26
C THR A 4 6.39 1.43 -7.65
N ILE A 5 5.39 1.31 -8.50
CA ILE A 5 3.98 1.16 -8.11
C ILE A 5 3.45 -0.17 -8.63
N PHE A 6 2.37 -0.70 -8.05
CA PHE A 6 1.78 -1.95 -8.55
C PHE A 6 0.35 -1.82 -9.03
N ASP A 7 -0.35 -0.75 -8.63
CA ASP A 7 -1.73 -0.54 -9.06
C ASP A 7 -2.11 0.93 -8.99
N ILE A 8 -3.10 1.33 -9.79
CA ILE A 8 -3.81 2.61 -9.69
C ILE A 8 -5.29 2.29 -9.69
N LYS A 9 -5.97 2.61 -8.61
CA LYS A 9 -7.40 2.38 -8.47
C LYS A 9 -8.17 3.68 -8.52
N GLU A 10 -8.91 3.88 -9.57
CA GLU A 10 -9.82 5.00 -9.71
C GLU A 10 -11.12 4.76 -8.94
N MET A 11 -11.86 5.84 -8.65
CA MET A 11 -13.19 5.82 -8.03
C MET A 11 -13.22 5.15 -6.65
N ALA A 12 -12.11 5.17 -5.90
CA ALA A 12 -12.07 4.66 -4.54
C ALA A 12 -12.86 5.57 -3.59
N VAL A 13 -13.69 4.99 -2.74
CA VAL A 13 -14.58 5.73 -1.82
C VAL A 13 -14.24 5.49 -0.34
N HIS A 14 -13.24 4.64 -0.06
CA HIS A 14 -12.82 4.31 1.30
C HIS A 14 -11.40 4.77 1.65
N ASP A 15 -10.70 5.38 0.69
CA ASP A 15 -9.28 5.70 0.82
C ASP A 15 -9.04 7.18 1.16
N GLY A 16 -10.01 7.82 1.83
CA GLY A 16 -9.99 9.20 2.27
C GLY A 16 -11.26 9.96 1.91
N PRO A 17 -11.31 11.29 2.13
CA PRO A 17 -12.49 12.11 1.83
C PRO A 17 -12.79 12.18 0.33
N GLY A 18 -14.08 12.11 -0.03
CA GLY A 18 -14.55 12.22 -1.41
C GLY A 18 -14.21 11.01 -2.27
N ILE A 19 -14.34 11.14 -3.60
CA ILE A 19 -13.92 10.10 -4.56
C ILE A 19 -12.42 10.27 -4.84
N ARG A 20 -11.68 9.16 -4.81
CA ARG A 20 -10.22 9.21 -4.89
C ARG A 20 -9.66 8.34 -6.01
N THR A 21 -8.52 8.74 -6.53
CA THR A 21 -7.64 7.85 -7.26
C THR A 21 -6.52 7.44 -6.31
N THR A 22 -6.42 6.14 -6.02
CA THR A 22 -5.44 5.58 -5.09
C THR A 22 -4.28 4.97 -5.87
N VAL A 23 -3.08 5.42 -5.58
CA VAL A 23 -1.83 4.90 -6.14
C VAL A 23 -1.21 3.93 -5.14
N PHE A 24 -0.99 2.69 -5.56
CA PHE A 24 -0.43 1.64 -4.72
C PHE A 24 1.07 1.46 -4.98
N PHE A 25 1.87 1.91 -4.02
CA PHE A 25 3.34 1.81 -4.04
C PHE A 25 3.81 0.39 -3.76
N LYS A 26 4.88 -0.04 -4.41
CA LYS A 26 5.60 -1.27 -4.05
C LYS A 26 6.66 -1.01 -2.99
N GLY A 27 6.99 -2.07 -2.26
CA GLY A 27 7.91 -2.02 -1.13
C GLY A 27 7.20 -1.68 0.17
N CYS A 28 7.35 -2.57 1.14
CA CYS A 28 6.92 -2.36 2.51
C CYS A 28 7.98 -2.91 3.44
N PRO A 29 8.41 -2.18 4.47
CA PRO A 29 9.34 -2.72 5.47
C PRO A 29 8.68 -3.76 6.38
N LEU A 30 7.37 -3.66 6.58
CA LEU A 30 6.61 -4.60 7.40
C LEU A 30 6.36 -5.92 6.65
N ARG A 31 6.16 -7.00 7.42
CA ARG A 31 5.84 -8.36 6.96
C ARG A 31 4.64 -8.90 7.72
N CYS A 32 3.54 -8.09 7.71
CA CYS A 32 2.31 -8.48 8.41
C CYS A 32 1.81 -9.84 7.90
N ARG A 33 1.57 -10.80 8.80
CA ARG A 33 1.09 -12.15 8.45
C ARG A 33 -0.24 -12.14 7.70
N TRP A 34 -1.04 -11.10 7.91
CA TRP A 34 -2.35 -10.89 7.26
C TRP A 34 -2.32 -9.88 6.10
N CYS A 35 -1.17 -9.60 5.52
CA CYS A 35 -1.07 -8.55 4.50
C CYS A 35 -2.08 -8.76 3.36
N HIS A 36 -2.88 -7.74 3.08
CA HIS A 36 -3.90 -7.80 2.03
C HIS A 36 -3.34 -7.59 0.63
N ASN A 37 -2.15 -6.96 0.56
CA ASN A 37 -1.47 -6.62 -0.68
C ASN A 37 -0.05 -7.21 -0.68
N PRO A 38 0.11 -8.58 -0.72
CA PRO A 38 1.43 -9.20 -0.73
C PRO A 38 2.25 -8.80 -1.94
N GLU A 39 1.61 -8.39 -3.04
CA GLU A 39 2.24 -7.79 -4.22
C GLU A 39 2.93 -6.45 -3.93
N GLY A 40 2.53 -5.77 -2.87
CA GLY A 40 3.17 -4.54 -2.38
C GLY A 40 4.38 -4.77 -1.48
N LEU A 41 4.71 -6.00 -1.08
CA LEU A 41 5.81 -6.27 -0.15
C LEU A 41 7.20 -6.12 -0.79
N SER A 42 7.35 -6.52 -2.05
CA SER A 42 8.60 -6.40 -2.81
C SER A 42 8.76 -4.98 -3.36
N TYR A 43 10.00 -4.49 -3.41
CA TYR A 43 10.34 -3.22 -4.08
C TYR A 43 10.43 -3.35 -5.60
N GLU A 44 10.64 -4.58 -6.09
CA GLU A 44 10.79 -4.86 -7.52
C GLU A 44 9.51 -5.45 -8.10
N PRO A 45 9.25 -5.25 -9.40
CA PRO A 45 8.17 -5.94 -10.11
C PRO A 45 8.27 -7.47 -9.94
N GLN A 46 7.13 -8.13 -9.83
CA GLN A 46 7.03 -9.57 -9.59
C GLN A 46 6.07 -10.21 -10.58
N LEU A 47 6.37 -11.45 -10.96
CA LEU A 47 5.45 -12.24 -11.77
C LEU A 47 4.40 -12.89 -10.89
N MET A 48 3.14 -12.65 -11.18
CA MET A 48 1.99 -13.35 -10.59
C MET A 48 1.53 -14.46 -11.53
N TYR A 49 1.31 -15.66 -11.00
CA TYR A 49 0.90 -16.83 -11.76
C TYR A 49 -0.46 -17.36 -11.32
N LYS A 50 -1.43 -17.31 -12.22
CA LYS A 50 -2.81 -17.79 -12.05
C LYS A 50 -2.88 -19.29 -12.46
N ASP A 51 -2.37 -20.18 -11.62
CA ASP A 51 -2.22 -21.61 -11.88
C ASP A 51 -3.54 -22.32 -12.26
N ALA A 52 -4.66 -21.90 -11.65
CA ALA A 52 -5.99 -22.44 -11.93
C ALA A 52 -6.47 -22.27 -13.40
N ARG A 53 -5.83 -21.35 -14.16
CA ARG A 53 -6.11 -21.13 -15.58
C ARG A 53 -5.19 -21.91 -16.50
N CYS A 54 -4.11 -22.50 -15.98
CA CYS A 54 -3.08 -23.12 -16.80
C CYS A 54 -3.54 -24.44 -17.43
N ILE A 55 -3.46 -24.51 -18.76
CA ILE A 55 -3.75 -25.72 -19.56
C ILE A 55 -2.50 -26.52 -19.93
N ASP A 56 -1.36 -26.22 -19.30
CA ASP A 56 -0.05 -26.87 -19.50
C ASP A 56 0.43 -26.91 -20.97
N CYS A 57 0.07 -25.90 -21.76
CA CYS A 57 0.47 -25.82 -23.19
C CYS A 57 1.96 -25.48 -23.42
N LYS A 58 2.70 -25.07 -22.39
CA LYS A 58 4.13 -24.74 -22.39
C LYS A 58 4.55 -23.59 -23.33
N ASN A 59 3.59 -22.86 -23.92
CA ASN A 59 3.90 -21.72 -24.80
C ASN A 59 4.72 -20.64 -24.12
N CYS A 60 4.52 -20.42 -22.81
CA CYS A 60 5.27 -19.45 -22.02
C CYS A 60 6.77 -19.77 -21.86
N GLN A 61 7.19 -21.01 -22.15
CA GLN A 61 8.62 -21.43 -22.08
C GLN A 61 9.41 -21.07 -23.34
N ARG A 62 8.73 -20.53 -24.37
CA ARG A 62 9.39 -20.09 -25.62
C ARG A 62 10.24 -18.85 -25.36
N LYS A 63 11.38 -18.77 -26.06
CA LYS A 63 12.17 -17.54 -26.08
C LYS A 63 11.35 -16.39 -26.67
N CYS A 64 11.49 -15.23 -26.10
CA CYS A 64 10.90 -13.99 -26.61
C CYS A 64 11.87 -12.82 -26.40
N ASP A 65 11.66 -11.76 -27.18
CA ASP A 65 12.49 -10.55 -27.17
C ASP A 65 11.82 -9.38 -26.44
N HIS A 66 10.74 -9.64 -25.69
CA HIS A 66 10.08 -8.61 -24.89
C HIS A 66 10.89 -8.29 -23.64
N ASP A 67 11.31 -7.04 -23.47
CA ASP A 67 12.15 -6.60 -22.35
C ASP A 67 11.52 -6.92 -20.98
N GLU A 68 10.22 -6.72 -20.84
CA GLU A 68 9.47 -6.98 -19.61
C GLU A 68 9.41 -8.48 -19.24
N CYS A 69 9.63 -9.37 -20.20
CA CYS A 69 9.66 -10.81 -19.96
C CYS A 69 11.01 -11.32 -19.50
N GLN A 70 12.10 -10.62 -19.86
CA GLN A 70 13.48 -11.06 -19.60
C GLN A 70 13.76 -11.37 -18.11
N PRO A 71 13.35 -10.55 -17.15
CA PRO A 71 13.60 -10.80 -15.74
C PRO A 71 12.94 -12.08 -15.21
N PHE A 72 11.92 -12.60 -15.90
CA PHE A 72 11.12 -13.75 -15.44
C PHE A 72 11.45 -15.06 -16.17
N GLY A 73 12.32 -15.02 -17.18
CA GLY A 73 12.77 -16.20 -17.93
C GLY A 73 11.65 -16.93 -18.69
N ARG A 74 10.55 -16.25 -18.99
CA ARG A 74 9.40 -16.78 -19.75
C ARG A 74 8.62 -15.70 -20.46
N CYS A 75 7.97 -16.04 -21.57
CA CYS A 75 7.11 -15.10 -22.30
C CYS A 75 5.71 -15.07 -21.67
N ILE A 76 5.33 -13.92 -21.10
CA ILE A 76 3.99 -13.72 -20.52
C ILE A 76 2.92 -13.57 -21.61
N HIS A 77 3.27 -13.03 -22.79
CA HIS A 77 2.35 -12.78 -23.91
C HIS A 77 1.99 -14.04 -24.69
N ALA A 78 2.80 -15.11 -24.60
CA ALA A 78 2.54 -16.35 -25.30
C ALA A 78 1.48 -17.24 -24.63
N CYS A 79 0.96 -16.85 -23.47
CA CYS A 79 -0.01 -17.63 -22.73
C CYS A 79 -1.44 -17.37 -23.25
N PRO A 80 -2.12 -18.36 -23.88
CA PRO A 80 -3.48 -18.16 -24.39
C PRO A 80 -4.52 -17.93 -23.28
N GLU A 81 -4.25 -18.41 -22.08
CA GLU A 81 -5.14 -18.29 -20.91
C GLU A 81 -4.80 -17.11 -20.02
N ASN A 82 -3.84 -16.23 -20.41
CA ASN A 82 -3.39 -15.09 -19.60
C ASN A 82 -3.09 -15.46 -18.14
N CYS A 83 -2.35 -16.58 -17.95
CA CYS A 83 -1.99 -17.07 -16.63
C CYS A 83 -0.98 -16.18 -15.90
N PHE A 84 -0.26 -15.30 -16.61
CA PHE A 84 0.80 -14.48 -16.06
C PHE A 84 0.44 -13.01 -16.08
N GLU A 85 0.81 -12.32 -15.02
CA GLU A 85 0.66 -10.88 -14.87
C GLU A 85 1.90 -10.33 -14.16
N ILE A 86 2.43 -9.20 -14.62
CA ILE A 86 3.50 -8.50 -13.92
C ILE A 86 2.85 -7.55 -12.91
N SER A 87 3.07 -7.81 -11.63
CA SER A 87 2.69 -6.88 -10.58
C SER A 87 3.79 -5.87 -10.36
N GLY A 88 3.50 -4.64 -10.72
CA GLY A 88 4.36 -3.49 -10.55
C GLY A 88 5.09 -3.06 -11.82
N ARG A 89 5.35 -1.76 -11.86
CA ARG A 89 6.15 -1.09 -12.89
C ARG A 89 6.98 0.03 -12.29
N LYS A 90 8.15 0.26 -12.87
CA LYS A 90 8.96 1.44 -12.58
C LYS A 90 8.45 2.61 -13.42
N VAL A 91 8.33 3.78 -12.82
CA VAL A 91 7.79 4.97 -13.47
C VAL A 91 8.45 6.23 -12.90
N GLU A 92 8.69 7.22 -13.74
CA GLU A 92 9.12 8.55 -13.29
C GLU A 92 7.96 9.29 -12.61
N SER A 93 8.27 10.08 -11.58
CA SER A 93 7.27 10.87 -10.83
C SER A 93 6.46 11.80 -11.71
N ALA A 94 7.10 12.47 -12.68
CA ALA A 94 6.45 13.37 -13.61
C ALA A 94 5.51 12.64 -14.59
N ASP A 95 5.92 11.46 -15.09
CA ASP A 95 5.10 10.67 -16.02
C ASP A 95 3.87 10.10 -15.29
N LEU A 96 4.06 9.62 -14.05
CA LEU A 96 2.95 9.17 -13.22
C LEU A 96 1.98 10.31 -12.90
N ALA A 97 2.50 11.48 -12.53
CA ALA A 97 1.66 12.64 -12.28
C ALA A 97 0.84 13.05 -13.51
N LYS A 98 1.42 12.98 -14.69
CA LYS A 98 0.71 13.23 -15.95
C LYS A 98 -0.42 12.22 -16.17
N GLU A 99 -0.16 10.93 -16.03
CA GLU A 99 -1.15 9.85 -16.13
C GLU A 99 -2.31 10.07 -15.15
N LEU A 100 -2.00 10.40 -13.89
CA LEU A 100 -3.01 10.64 -12.85
C LEU A 100 -3.87 11.88 -13.15
N LYS A 101 -3.29 12.94 -13.70
CA LYS A 101 -4.01 14.18 -14.06
C LYS A 101 -4.98 13.95 -15.21
N GLU A 102 -4.75 13.01 -16.10
CA GLU A 102 -5.66 12.68 -17.23
C GLU A 102 -7.04 12.20 -16.73
N SER A 103 -7.08 11.49 -15.60
CA SER A 103 -8.34 11.02 -14.98
C SER A 103 -8.88 11.92 -13.86
N ALA A 104 -8.17 13.01 -13.54
CA ALA A 104 -8.50 13.84 -12.38
C ALA A 104 -9.76 14.70 -12.52
N TYR A 105 -10.34 14.81 -13.71
CA TYR A 105 -11.53 15.64 -13.96
C TYR A 105 -12.70 15.34 -12.99
N ILE A 106 -12.90 14.05 -12.66
CA ILE A 106 -13.98 13.61 -11.77
C ILE A 106 -13.69 13.98 -10.30
N LEU A 107 -12.43 14.05 -9.91
CA LEU A 107 -12.01 14.25 -8.52
C LEU A 107 -12.39 15.63 -7.98
N GLY A 108 -12.24 16.67 -8.80
CA GLY A 108 -12.55 18.06 -8.42
C GLY A 108 -14.03 18.28 -8.10
N HIS A 109 -14.93 17.56 -8.75
CA HIS A 109 -16.38 17.67 -8.52
C HIS A 109 -16.90 16.93 -7.30
N SER A 110 -16.07 16.06 -6.69
CA SER A 110 -16.47 15.18 -5.57
C SER A 110 -15.79 15.52 -4.25
N PHE A 111 -15.10 16.65 -4.15
CA PHE A 111 -14.21 16.98 -3.02
C PHE A 111 -13.17 15.88 -2.75
N GLY A 112 -12.82 15.13 -3.80
CA GLY A 112 -11.86 14.02 -3.77
C GLY A 112 -10.44 14.47 -4.09
N GLY A 113 -9.60 13.49 -4.46
CA GLY A 113 -8.21 13.75 -4.81
C GLY A 113 -7.41 12.46 -4.93
N PHE A 114 -6.10 12.54 -4.69
CA PHE A 114 -5.22 11.39 -4.76
C PHE A 114 -4.90 10.83 -3.38
N THR A 115 -4.80 9.50 -3.30
CA THR A 115 -4.33 8.79 -2.11
C THR A 115 -3.11 7.95 -2.45
N PHE A 116 -2.05 8.07 -1.66
CA PHE A 116 -0.86 7.25 -1.74
C PHE A 116 -0.98 6.11 -0.73
N SER A 117 -0.99 4.87 -1.20
CA SER A 117 -1.19 3.64 -0.41
C SER A 117 -0.34 2.49 -0.98
N GLY A 118 -0.68 1.24 -0.70
CA GLY A 118 -0.07 0.06 -1.32
C GLY A 118 0.70 -0.83 -0.35
N GLY A 119 2.03 -0.92 -0.54
CA GLY A 119 2.95 -1.45 0.45
C GLY A 119 3.12 -0.42 1.57
N GLU A 120 4.14 0.41 1.47
CA GLU A 120 4.33 1.58 2.34
C GLU A 120 4.85 2.75 1.49
N PRO A 121 4.06 3.79 1.24
CA PRO A 121 4.50 4.93 0.44
C PRO A 121 5.75 5.61 1.00
N LEU A 122 5.86 5.69 2.33
CA LEU A 122 7.02 6.26 3.02
C LEU A 122 8.31 5.44 2.84
N ALA A 123 8.24 4.24 2.25
CA ALA A 123 9.41 3.45 1.90
C ALA A 123 10.09 3.92 0.60
N GLN A 124 9.46 4.81 -0.17
CA GLN A 124 10.00 5.47 -1.35
C GLN A 124 9.91 7.00 -1.20
N PRO A 125 10.56 7.60 -0.19
CA PRO A 125 10.26 8.96 0.25
C PRO A 125 10.56 10.03 -0.80
N GLN A 126 11.65 9.92 -1.55
CA GLN A 126 12.03 10.92 -2.56
C GLN A 126 11.04 10.90 -3.73
N PHE A 127 10.65 9.70 -4.21
CA PHE A 127 9.64 9.55 -5.25
C PHE A 127 8.29 10.08 -4.80
N LEU A 128 7.89 9.79 -3.55
CA LEU A 128 6.65 10.28 -2.97
C LEU A 128 6.62 11.80 -2.88
N LEU A 129 7.70 12.43 -2.41
CA LEU A 129 7.80 13.89 -2.27
C LEU A 129 7.73 14.59 -3.64
N GLU A 130 8.42 14.09 -4.66
CA GLU A 130 8.32 14.63 -6.02
C GLU A 130 6.90 14.47 -6.58
N LEU A 131 6.26 13.31 -6.37
CA LEU A 131 4.90 13.08 -6.84
C LEU A 131 3.89 13.99 -6.13
N ILE A 132 4.07 14.23 -4.83
CA ILE A 132 3.28 15.20 -4.05
C ILE A 132 3.42 16.60 -4.64
N GLU A 133 4.64 17.06 -4.94
CA GLU A 133 4.87 18.40 -5.52
C GLU A 133 4.21 18.53 -6.91
N GLU A 134 4.29 17.48 -7.73
CA GLU A 134 3.60 17.46 -9.04
C GLU A 134 2.07 17.51 -8.93
N LEU A 135 1.51 17.02 -7.83
CA LEU A 135 0.07 16.93 -7.58
C LEU A 135 -0.45 17.94 -6.56
N LYS A 136 0.33 18.95 -6.17
CA LYS A 136 0.04 19.89 -5.07
C LYS A 136 -1.27 20.68 -5.21
N ASP A 137 -1.79 20.83 -6.43
CA ASP A 137 -3.05 21.53 -6.69
C ASP A 137 -4.29 20.68 -6.36
N TYR A 138 -4.10 19.42 -5.97
CA TYR A 138 -5.15 18.49 -5.60
C TYR A 138 -5.18 18.22 -4.09
N HIS A 139 -6.29 17.68 -3.63
CA HIS A 139 -6.37 17.18 -2.25
C HIS A 139 -5.60 15.87 -2.12
N LEU A 140 -4.53 15.85 -1.31
CA LEU A 140 -3.61 14.72 -1.15
C LEU A 140 -3.84 14.02 0.18
N CYS A 141 -3.92 12.70 0.13
CA CYS A 141 -4.06 11.80 1.27
C CYS A 141 -2.95 10.73 1.24
N ILE A 142 -2.55 10.24 2.38
CA ILE A 142 -1.71 9.06 2.52
C ILE A 142 -2.40 8.01 3.40
N GLU A 143 -2.28 6.75 3.03
CA GLU A 143 -2.56 5.59 3.86
C GLU A 143 -1.24 4.89 4.17
N THR A 144 -0.87 4.85 5.44
CA THR A 144 0.47 4.44 5.87
C THR A 144 0.47 3.72 7.21
N SER A 145 1.43 2.85 7.42
CA SER A 145 1.75 2.35 8.75
C SER A 145 2.48 3.37 9.62
N GLY A 146 3.00 4.43 9.02
CA GLY A 146 3.86 5.41 9.70
C GLY A 146 5.27 4.90 10.01
N TYR A 147 5.69 3.75 9.47
CA TYR A 147 7.03 3.21 9.72
C TYR A 147 8.08 3.85 8.81
N CYS A 148 8.59 4.98 9.21
CA CYS A 148 9.71 5.66 8.58
C CYS A 148 10.45 6.56 9.58
N ASN A 149 11.58 7.12 9.15
CA ASN A 149 12.29 8.15 9.91
C ASN A 149 11.37 9.36 10.13
N SER A 150 11.39 9.92 11.35
CA SER A 150 10.47 10.98 11.78
C SER A 150 10.66 12.29 11.01
N GLU A 151 11.86 12.61 10.53
CA GLU A 151 12.08 13.81 9.71
C GLU A 151 11.43 13.67 8.32
N ILE A 152 11.55 12.48 7.71
CA ILE A 152 10.84 12.16 6.46
C ILE A 152 9.32 12.26 6.68
N PHE A 153 8.82 11.69 7.78
CA PHE A 153 7.40 11.75 8.11
C PHE A 153 6.90 13.19 8.22
N LYS A 154 7.64 14.05 8.94
CA LYS A 154 7.30 15.48 9.08
C LYS A 154 7.30 16.21 7.73
N GLU A 155 8.26 15.91 6.87
CA GLU A 155 8.38 16.56 5.55
C GLU A 155 7.19 16.20 4.65
N VAL A 156 6.83 14.92 4.57
CA VAL A 156 5.65 14.44 3.82
C VAL A 156 4.38 15.01 4.43
N LEU A 157 4.22 14.94 5.77
CA LEU A 157 3.03 15.39 6.48
C LEU A 157 2.69 16.86 6.22
N ARG A 158 3.69 17.74 6.08
CA ARG A 158 3.46 19.18 5.80
C ARG A 158 2.69 19.39 4.51
N GLN A 159 2.86 18.53 3.51
CA GLN A 159 2.31 18.66 2.16
C GLN A 159 0.98 17.92 1.97
N LEU A 160 0.58 17.09 2.93
CA LEU A 160 -0.67 16.33 2.87
C LEU A 160 -1.86 17.10 3.45
N HIS A 161 -3.05 16.74 3.00
CA HIS A 161 -4.32 17.30 3.47
C HIS A 161 -5.04 16.36 4.44
N PHE A 162 -4.82 15.05 4.33
CA PHE A 162 -5.45 14.05 5.17
C PHE A 162 -4.54 12.84 5.35
N VAL A 163 -4.57 12.21 6.53
CA VAL A 163 -3.77 11.02 6.83
C VAL A 163 -4.65 9.88 7.32
N ILE A 164 -4.46 8.71 6.74
CA ILE A 164 -4.97 7.44 7.24
C ILE A 164 -3.77 6.69 7.79
N MET A 165 -3.73 6.45 9.09
CA MET A 165 -2.60 5.78 9.71
C MET A 165 -3.02 4.51 10.44
N ASP A 166 -2.28 3.43 10.17
CA ASP A 166 -2.56 2.13 10.77
C ASP A 166 -1.83 1.96 12.11
N ILE A 167 -2.59 1.72 13.19
CA ILE A 167 -2.07 1.20 14.45
C ILE A 167 -2.61 -0.23 14.62
N LYS A 168 -1.75 -1.21 14.40
CA LYS A 168 -2.13 -2.62 14.31
C LYS A 168 -2.09 -3.33 15.68
N LEU A 169 -1.02 -3.10 16.43
CA LEU A 169 -0.77 -3.68 17.75
C LEU A 169 -0.11 -2.62 18.64
N ALA A 170 -0.60 -2.49 19.88
CA ALA A 170 -0.08 -1.56 20.87
C ALA A 170 1.23 -2.08 21.49
N ASP A 171 1.29 -3.39 21.78
CA ASP A 171 2.48 -4.03 22.33
C ASP A 171 3.57 -4.19 21.27
N SER A 172 4.78 -3.69 21.55
CA SER A 172 5.89 -3.68 20.60
C SER A 172 6.43 -5.06 20.27
N LYS A 173 6.40 -6.00 21.23
CA LYS A 173 6.87 -7.38 21.00
C LYS A 173 5.89 -8.13 20.12
N ALA A 174 4.60 -8.02 20.41
CA ALA A 174 3.56 -8.59 19.56
C ALA A 174 3.59 -7.96 18.17
N HIS A 175 3.79 -6.63 18.06
CA HIS A 175 3.94 -5.98 16.77
C HIS A 175 5.10 -6.57 15.97
N LYS A 176 6.27 -6.75 16.59
CA LYS A 176 7.43 -7.39 15.94
C LYS A 176 7.16 -8.83 15.53
N GLU A 177 6.49 -9.61 16.37
CA GLU A 177 6.15 -11.02 16.11
C GLU A 177 5.26 -11.16 14.86
N TYR A 178 4.25 -10.31 14.73
CA TYR A 178 3.25 -10.44 13.67
C TYR A 178 3.51 -9.59 12.43
N THR A 179 4.36 -8.56 12.53
CA THR A 179 4.65 -7.64 11.42
C THR A 179 6.13 -7.58 11.03
N GLY A 180 6.99 -8.25 11.79
CA GLY A 180 8.44 -8.32 11.55
C GLY A 180 9.25 -7.20 12.20
N LEU A 181 8.65 -6.09 12.61
CA LEU A 181 9.33 -4.92 13.17
C LEU A 181 8.64 -4.39 14.43
N GLU A 182 9.41 -3.75 15.31
CA GLU A 182 8.88 -3.04 16.48
C GLU A 182 8.11 -1.79 16.05
N ASN A 183 7.15 -1.34 16.88
CA ASN A 183 6.29 -0.21 16.56
C ASN A 183 6.79 1.16 17.08
N ALA A 184 8.01 1.25 17.61
CA ALA A 184 8.51 2.49 18.23
C ALA A 184 8.45 3.69 17.28
N LEU A 185 8.93 3.55 16.03
CA LEU A 185 8.85 4.61 15.01
C LEU A 185 7.41 4.96 14.65
N ILE A 186 6.52 3.97 14.60
CA ILE A 186 5.09 4.17 14.33
C ILE A 186 4.48 5.05 15.43
N MET A 187 4.76 4.74 16.68
CA MET A 187 4.22 5.49 17.82
C MET A 187 4.81 6.91 17.88
N GLU A 188 6.10 7.08 17.59
CA GLU A 188 6.73 8.41 17.48
C GLU A 188 6.05 9.24 16.39
N ASN A 189 5.87 8.68 15.19
CA ASN A 189 5.23 9.36 14.08
C ASN A 189 3.73 9.61 14.32
N PHE A 190 3.06 8.75 15.07
CA PHE A 190 1.69 9.01 15.50
C PHE A 190 1.60 10.22 16.44
N GLU A 191 2.50 10.37 17.41
CA GLU A 191 2.53 11.57 18.26
C GLU A 191 2.82 12.83 17.45
N ILE A 192 3.67 12.77 16.42
CA ILE A 192 3.89 13.88 15.49
C ILE A 192 2.61 14.21 14.73
N LEU A 193 1.90 13.20 14.20
CA LEU A 193 0.62 13.38 13.49
C LEU A 193 -0.42 14.03 14.40
N LYS A 194 -0.59 13.53 15.61
CA LYS A 194 -1.56 14.01 16.60
C LYS A 194 -1.37 15.50 16.94
N ASN A 195 -0.10 15.93 17.00
CA ASN A 195 0.26 17.31 17.32
C ASN A 195 0.35 18.23 16.08
N SER A 196 0.16 17.71 14.88
CA SER A 196 0.32 18.45 13.62
C SER A 196 -0.84 19.38 13.26
N GLY A 197 -2.02 19.19 13.86
CA GLY A 197 -3.25 19.85 13.46
C GLY A 197 -3.86 19.36 12.15
N LYS A 198 -3.24 18.39 11.47
CA LYS A 198 -3.78 17.79 10.24
C LYS A 198 -4.99 16.89 10.56
N PRO A 199 -6.03 16.85 9.72
CA PRO A 199 -7.10 15.88 9.86
C PRO A 199 -6.59 14.47 9.56
N TYR A 200 -7.00 13.51 10.38
CA TYR A 200 -6.58 12.12 10.21
C TYR A 200 -7.61 11.12 10.74
N VAL A 201 -7.44 9.88 10.38
CA VAL A 201 -8.12 8.72 10.93
C VAL A 201 -7.12 7.61 11.24
N ILE A 202 -7.29 6.97 12.38
CA ILE A 202 -6.54 5.77 12.73
C ILE A 202 -7.32 4.55 12.28
N ARG A 203 -6.63 3.55 11.72
CA ARG A 203 -7.21 2.25 11.34
C ARG A 203 -6.55 1.11 12.08
N THR A 204 -7.34 0.11 12.42
CA THR A 204 -6.85 -1.16 12.98
C THR A 204 -7.56 -2.31 12.27
N PRO A 205 -6.84 -3.16 11.53
CA PRO A 205 -7.42 -4.38 10.97
C PRO A 205 -7.74 -5.36 12.10
N LEU A 206 -8.95 -5.92 12.10
CA LEU A 206 -9.40 -6.90 13.11
C LEU A 206 -9.02 -8.31 12.65
N ILE A 207 -7.89 -8.80 13.13
CA ILE A 207 -7.40 -10.16 12.87
C ILE A 207 -7.66 -11.01 14.10
N SER A 208 -8.38 -12.11 13.89
CA SER A 208 -8.85 -12.98 15.00
C SER A 208 -7.70 -13.46 15.89
N ASN A 209 -7.87 -13.25 17.20
CA ASN A 209 -6.90 -13.59 18.25
C ASN A 209 -5.52 -12.91 18.13
N ILE A 210 -5.39 -11.90 17.29
CA ILE A 210 -4.13 -11.15 17.12
C ILE A 210 -4.36 -9.67 17.41
N THR A 211 -5.09 -8.97 16.54
CA THR A 211 -5.32 -7.53 16.69
C THR A 211 -6.67 -7.20 17.31
N ASP A 212 -7.64 -8.12 17.27
CA ASP A 212 -9.00 -7.96 17.79
C ASP A 212 -9.16 -8.36 19.27
N THR A 213 -8.04 -8.69 19.93
CA THR A 213 -8.11 -9.05 21.37
C THR A 213 -8.56 -7.86 22.21
N PRO A 214 -9.36 -8.09 23.27
CA PRO A 214 -9.82 -7.02 24.15
C PRO A 214 -8.68 -6.18 24.72
N GLU A 215 -7.56 -6.82 25.05
CA GLU A 215 -6.36 -6.17 25.59
C GLU A 215 -5.73 -5.22 24.58
N ASN A 216 -5.54 -5.67 23.32
CA ASN A 216 -4.99 -4.84 22.28
C ASN A 216 -5.91 -3.66 21.95
N LEU A 217 -7.21 -3.92 21.80
CA LEU A 217 -8.17 -2.86 21.49
C LEU A 217 -8.26 -1.83 22.60
N ALA A 218 -8.27 -2.25 23.88
CA ALA A 218 -8.26 -1.34 25.02
C ALA A 218 -6.95 -0.51 25.09
N ALA A 219 -5.82 -1.11 24.72
CA ALA A 219 -4.54 -0.40 24.68
C ALA A 219 -4.51 0.62 23.52
N ILE A 220 -4.97 0.25 22.34
CA ILE A 220 -5.06 1.19 21.20
C ILE A 220 -6.04 2.33 21.51
N GLU A 221 -7.19 2.06 22.15
CA GLU A 221 -8.15 3.09 22.51
C GLU A 221 -7.52 4.17 23.41
N LYS A 222 -6.66 3.78 24.36
CA LYS A 222 -5.90 4.73 25.20
C LYS A 222 -4.88 5.53 24.36
N ILE A 223 -4.24 4.91 23.38
CA ILE A 223 -3.25 5.56 22.49
C ILE A 223 -3.96 6.61 21.63
N VAL A 224 -5.05 6.24 20.97
CA VAL A 224 -5.78 7.14 20.04
C VAL A 224 -6.51 8.25 20.79
N ASN A 225 -6.86 8.04 22.06
CA ASN A 225 -7.36 9.05 23.00
C ASN A 225 -8.42 10.00 22.39
N GLY A 226 -9.52 9.44 21.89
CA GLY A 226 -10.63 10.21 21.29
C GLY A 226 -10.44 10.65 19.84
N SER A 227 -9.32 10.31 19.20
CA SER A 227 -9.17 10.48 17.76
C SER A 227 -10.15 9.58 17.00
N ARG A 228 -10.51 9.96 15.77
CA ARG A 228 -11.32 9.07 14.91
C ARG A 228 -10.59 7.76 14.67
N TRP A 229 -11.23 6.65 15.05
CA TRP A 229 -10.67 5.31 14.95
C TRP A 229 -11.62 4.36 14.24
N GLU A 230 -11.14 3.73 13.17
CA GLU A 230 -11.88 2.77 12.35
C GLU A 230 -11.31 1.37 12.56
N LYS A 231 -12.17 0.44 12.93
CA LYS A 231 -11.86 -0.99 13.07
C LYS A 231 -12.28 -1.69 11.79
N LEU A 232 -11.32 -2.25 11.05
CA LEU A 232 -11.58 -2.83 9.74
C LEU A 232 -11.72 -4.35 9.85
N PRO A 233 -12.89 -4.92 9.50
CA PRO A 233 -13.05 -6.37 9.44
C PRO A 233 -12.04 -7.00 8.48
N TYR A 234 -11.48 -8.14 8.87
CA TYR A 234 -10.55 -8.88 8.02
C TYR A 234 -11.27 -9.48 6.80
N ASN A 235 -10.66 -9.33 5.63
CA ASN A 235 -11.12 -9.96 4.41
C ASN A 235 -10.16 -11.12 4.03
N PRO A 236 -10.62 -12.40 4.01
CA PRO A 236 -9.77 -13.57 3.78
C PRO A 236 -9.32 -13.74 2.30
N ALA A 237 -9.78 -12.91 1.38
CA ALA A 237 -9.47 -13.04 -0.05
C ALA A 237 -7.98 -12.84 -0.39
N ALA A 238 -7.15 -12.35 0.54
CA ALA A 238 -5.72 -12.16 0.33
C ALA A 238 -4.96 -13.45 -0.03
N GLY A 239 -5.38 -14.62 0.48
CA GLY A 239 -4.71 -15.90 0.26
C GLY A 239 -4.50 -16.26 -1.22
N ALA A 240 -5.42 -15.88 -2.10
CA ALA A 240 -5.29 -16.11 -3.54
C ALA A 240 -4.09 -15.36 -4.15
N LYS A 241 -3.83 -14.12 -3.70
CA LYS A 241 -2.70 -13.31 -4.17
C LYS A 241 -1.35 -13.91 -3.74
N TYR A 242 -1.26 -14.43 -2.51
CA TYR A 242 -0.07 -15.13 -2.03
C TYR A 242 0.26 -16.32 -2.91
N LYS A 243 -0.73 -17.16 -3.23
CA LYS A 243 -0.56 -18.29 -4.14
C LYS A 243 -0.04 -17.86 -5.52
N MET A 244 -0.59 -16.77 -6.08
CA MET A 244 -0.15 -16.23 -7.37
C MET A 244 1.32 -15.77 -7.33
N LEU A 245 1.83 -15.34 -6.19
CA LEU A 245 3.21 -14.90 -5.98
C LEU A 245 4.15 -16.04 -5.58
N GLY A 246 3.64 -17.28 -5.43
CA GLY A 246 4.42 -18.41 -4.91
C GLY A 246 4.79 -18.26 -3.44
N MET A 247 4.02 -17.48 -2.67
CA MET A 247 4.22 -17.22 -1.26
C MET A 247 3.28 -18.07 -0.41
N GLU A 248 3.71 -18.43 0.80
CA GLU A 248 2.84 -19.06 1.78
C GLU A 248 2.02 -18.01 2.51
N PHE A 249 0.76 -18.31 2.75
CA PHE A 249 -0.16 -17.51 3.56
C PHE A 249 -0.34 -18.20 4.92
N ASN A 250 0.27 -17.62 5.96
CA ASN A 250 0.35 -18.20 7.31
C ASN A 250 -0.44 -17.33 8.32
N LEU A 251 -1.77 -17.37 8.20
CA LEU A 251 -2.67 -16.71 9.15
C LEU A 251 -3.54 -17.75 9.87
#